data_9d252e5ffa000e708d01b332b1e8ec5a
#
_entry.id   9d252e5ffa000e708d01b332b1e8ec5a
#
_cell.length_a   1.000
_cell.length_b   1.000
_cell.length_c   1.000
_cell.angle_alpha   90.00
_cell.angle_beta   90.00
_cell.angle_gamma   90.00
#
_symmetry.space_group_name_H-M   'P 1'
#
loop_
_entity.id
_entity.type
_entity.pdbx_description
1 polymer ?
#
loop_
_entity_poly.entity_id
_entity_poly.type
_entity_poly.pdbx_seq_one_letter_code
_entity_poly.pdbx_strand_id
1 'polypeptide(L)'
;MSSALRNSIAPKGYKDGTKANDGQVIKTLIDSFEYPRKGPGMMWDAAARKTREQGGTIHMGTRLMGMSFDKASGIWTITAHKEDGEVLSFTAKHVISSAPIRELVHSFTEKPACVASAEKLRYRDFITVAVVVDKPDLFPDNWIYIHEPSVKVGRIQNFRSWSPEMVPNEKLACLGLEYFCFEGDGLWTASDEELIALAKKELAIIGLATEDECIDGCVVRQKKAYPVYDDGYKQNVETIRAELAANYPTLHLVGRNGMHKYNNQDHAMMTSMLTVKNIVAGEMLYDIWNVNEDAEYHESGDSGAEEALKSVRMVPRRVGTAA
;
A
#
# COMPACT_ATOMS: atom_id res chain seq x y z
N MET A 1 -27.03 -16.48 -7.10
CA MET A 1 -25.81 -16.35 -7.94
C MET A 1 -25.16 -15.04 -7.60
N SER A 2 -23.87 -15.03 -7.29
CA SER A 2 -23.16 -13.79 -6.98
C SER A 2 -23.05 -12.89 -8.21
N SER A 3 -22.91 -11.57 -8.02
CA SER A 3 -22.73 -10.61 -9.12
C SER A 3 -21.54 -10.96 -10.03
N ALA A 4 -20.48 -11.52 -9.47
CA ALA A 4 -19.32 -12.00 -10.22
C ALA A 4 -19.67 -13.11 -11.22
N LEU A 5 -20.51 -14.07 -10.85
CA LEU A 5 -20.99 -15.13 -11.75
C LEU A 5 -21.89 -14.58 -12.87
N ARG A 6 -22.67 -13.54 -12.62
CA ARG A 6 -23.50 -12.87 -13.66
C ARG A 6 -22.62 -12.20 -14.71
N ASN A 7 -21.56 -11.49 -14.30
CA ASN A 7 -20.66 -10.81 -15.23
C ASN A 7 -19.88 -11.78 -16.11
N SER A 8 -19.54 -12.97 -15.60
CA SER A 8 -18.88 -14.03 -16.38
C SER A 8 -19.77 -14.68 -17.44
N ILE A 9 -21.08 -14.54 -17.35
CA ILE A 9 -22.07 -15.15 -18.24
C ILE A 9 -22.73 -14.14 -19.19
N ALA A 10 -22.51 -12.83 -18.97
CA ALA A 10 -23.15 -11.78 -19.75
C ALA A 10 -22.60 -11.73 -21.20
N PRO A 11 -23.47 -11.46 -22.22
CA PRO A 11 -23.02 -11.32 -23.59
C PRO A 11 -22.07 -10.14 -23.77
N LYS A 12 -21.09 -10.27 -24.69
CA LYS A 12 -20.21 -9.16 -25.07
C LYS A 12 -21.05 -7.95 -25.49
N GLY A 13 -20.99 -6.86 -24.71
CA GLY A 13 -21.77 -5.64 -24.97
C GLY A 13 -22.60 -5.16 -23.79
N TYR A 14 -22.60 -5.88 -22.68
CA TYR A 14 -23.26 -5.44 -21.46
C TYR A 14 -22.49 -4.26 -20.86
N LYS A 15 -23.07 -3.05 -20.95
CA LYS A 15 -22.53 -1.87 -20.30
C LYS A 15 -22.88 -1.93 -18.83
N ASP A 16 -21.88 -2.14 -18.01
CA ASP A 16 -22.03 -2.08 -16.55
C ASP A 16 -22.31 -0.63 -16.14
N GLY A 17 -23.44 -0.42 -15.63
CA GLY A 17 -23.97 0.87 -15.22
C GLY A 17 -25.29 0.66 -14.49
N THR A 18 -25.47 -0.52 -13.92
CA THR A 18 -26.68 -0.85 -13.20
C THR A 18 -26.84 0.06 -11.99
N LYS A 19 -27.57 1.16 -12.21
CA LYS A 19 -28.25 1.82 -11.12
C LYS A 19 -29.30 0.83 -10.60
N ALA A 20 -29.18 0.42 -9.35
CA ALA A 20 -30.30 -0.19 -8.68
C ALA A 20 -31.49 0.77 -8.74
N ASN A 21 -32.71 0.25 -8.85
CA ASN A 21 -33.93 1.04 -9.02
C ASN A 21 -34.19 2.06 -7.91
N ASP A 22 -33.42 2.04 -6.83
CA ASP A 22 -33.51 2.93 -5.67
C ASP A 22 -32.33 3.91 -5.54
N GLY A 23 -31.49 4.04 -6.57
CA GLY A 23 -30.33 4.93 -6.56
C GLY A 23 -29.09 4.39 -5.87
N GLN A 24 -29.11 3.14 -5.39
CA GLN A 24 -27.93 2.48 -4.81
C GLN A 24 -26.99 2.00 -5.91
N VAL A 25 -25.69 2.33 -5.78
CA VAL A 25 -24.65 1.80 -6.67
C VAL A 25 -24.17 0.47 -6.12
N ILE A 26 -24.42 -0.61 -6.85
CA ILE A 26 -23.83 -1.91 -6.52
C ILE A 26 -22.35 -1.84 -6.86
N LYS A 27 -21.46 -2.00 -5.88
CA LYS A 27 -20.00 -2.16 -6.11
C LYS A 27 -19.78 -3.45 -6.90
N THR A 28 -19.47 -3.32 -8.19
CA THR A 28 -19.06 -4.43 -9.06
C THR A 28 -17.56 -4.49 -9.14
N LEU A 29 -17.02 -5.64 -9.54
CA LEU A 29 -15.60 -5.73 -9.90
C LEU A 29 -15.31 -4.75 -11.02
N ILE A 30 -14.16 -4.08 -10.96
CA ILE A 30 -13.70 -3.18 -12.02
C ILE A 30 -13.39 -4.01 -13.25
N ASP A 31 -14.10 -3.77 -14.35
CA ASP A 31 -13.94 -4.52 -15.60
C ASP A 31 -12.75 -4.02 -16.43
N SER A 32 -12.42 -2.73 -16.34
CA SER A 32 -11.29 -2.13 -17.03
C SER A 32 -10.72 -0.94 -16.26
N PHE A 33 -9.42 -0.72 -16.40
CA PHE A 33 -8.70 0.39 -15.77
C PHE A 33 -7.47 0.77 -16.60
N GLU A 34 -6.99 1.98 -16.41
CA GLU A 34 -5.73 2.44 -16.99
C GLU A 34 -4.55 1.88 -16.22
N TYR A 35 -3.56 1.36 -16.93
CA TYR A 35 -2.34 0.81 -16.34
C TYR A 35 -1.10 1.32 -17.09
N PRO A 36 -0.05 1.81 -16.40
CA PRO A 36 1.18 2.26 -17.04
C PRO A 36 1.89 1.09 -17.73
N ARG A 37 2.25 1.25 -19.01
CA ARG A 37 2.76 0.16 -19.87
C ARG A 37 3.91 -0.65 -19.29
N LYS A 38 4.81 -0.02 -18.53
CA LYS A 38 5.95 -0.67 -17.86
C LYS A 38 5.79 -0.70 -16.32
N GLY A 39 4.55 -0.76 -15.85
CA GLY A 39 4.23 -0.84 -14.44
C GLY A 39 4.00 0.52 -13.76
N PRO A 40 3.49 0.51 -12.53
CA PRO A 40 3.09 1.72 -11.78
C PRO A 40 4.26 2.64 -11.46
N GLY A 41 5.50 2.17 -11.51
CA GLY A 41 6.71 2.98 -11.35
C GLY A 41 6.78 4.16 -12.32
N MET A 42 6.28 4.00 -13.56
CA MET A 42 6.25 5.09 -14.55
C MET A 42 5.50 6.34 -14.06
N MET A 43 4.42 6.16 -13.31
CA MET A 43 3.67 7.27 -12.71
C MET A 43 4.51 7.99 -11.66
N TRP A 44 5.21 7.25 -10.82
CA TRP A 44 6.07 7.81 -9.78
C TRP A 44 7.32 8.49 -10.34
N ASP A 45 7.90 7.95 -11.40
CA ASP A 45 8.99 8.60 -12.13
C ASP A 45 8.54 9.95 -12.71
N ALA A 46 7.33 9.99 -13.29
CA ALA A 46 6.75 11.24 -13.81
C ALA A 46 6.46 12.24 -12.68
N ALA A 47 5.95 11.77 -11.53
CA ALA A 47 5.71 12.62 -10.38
C ALA A 47 7.03 13.19 -9.83
N ALA A 48 8.06 12.35 -9.69
CA ALA A 48 9.38 12.77 -9.22
C ALA A 48 10.03 13.81 -10.16
N ARG A 49 9.92 13.60 -11.48
CA ARG A 49 10.40 14.58 -12.47
C ARG A 49 9.68 15.93 -12.29
N LYS A 50 8.35 15.92 -12.25
CA LYS A 50 7.56 17.15 -12.06
C LYS A 50 7.86 17.86 -10.74
N THR A 51 8.10 17.11 -9.67
CA THR A 51 8.50 17.69 -8.38
C THR A 51 9.80 18.46 -8.51
N ARG A 52 10.81 17.89 -9.19
CA ARG A 52 12.10 18.56 -9.43
C ARG A 52 11.96 19.77 -10.33
N GLU A 53 11.19 19.66 -11.42
CA GLU A 53 10.88 20.78 -12.35
C GLU A 53 10.23 21.96 -11.64
N GLN A 54 9.47 21.71 -10.57
CA GLN A 54 8.83 22.72 -9.72
C GLN A 54 9.71 23.23 -8.57
N GLY A 55 10.98 22.82 -8.53
CA GLY A 55 11.95 23.27 -7.51
C GLY A 55 11.98 22.40 -6.23
N GLY A 56 11.23 21.32 -6.20
CA GLY A 56 11.29 20.36 -5.08
C GLY A 56 12.56 19.51 -5.13
N THR A 57 13.08 19.14 -3.97
CA THR A 57 14.26 18.28 -3.84
C THR A 57 13.83 16.87 -3.39
N ILE A 58 14.45 15.84 -3.99
CA ILE A 58 14.22 14.44 -3.64
C ILE A 58 15.58 13.81 -3.30
N HIS A 59 15.72 13.34 -2.07
CA HIS A 59 16.87 12.61 -1.57
C HIS A 59 16.54 11.11 -1.50
N MET A 60 17.02 10.35 -2.49
CA MET A 60 16.92 8.89 -2.48
C MET A 60 18.04 8.29 -1.63
N GLY A 61 17.89 7.02 -1.19
CA GLY A 61 18.90 6.37 -0.34
C GLY A 61 19.18 7.12 0.97
N THR A 62 18.17 7.80 1.51
CA THR A 62 18.32 8.70 2.67
C THR A 62 17.31 8.31 3.75
N ARG A 63 17.83 7.96 4.93
CA ARG A 63 17.05 7.47 6.06
C ARG A 63 16.90 8.53 7.13
N LEU A 64 15.68 8.75 7.62
CA LEU A 64 15.40 9.55 8.81
C LEU A 64 16.05 8.88 10.04
N MET A 65 16.88 9.63 10.77
CA MET A 65 17.57 9.16 11.97
C MET A 65 17.14 9.88 13.23
N GLY A 66 16.80 11.18 13.11
CA GLY A 66 16.36 11.96 14.24
C GLY A 66 15.45 13.10 13.83
N MET A 67 14.54 13.48 14.73
CA MET A 67 13.71 14.66 14.57
C MET A 67 13.40 15.31 15.92
N SER A 68 13.31 16.63 15.93
CA SER A 68 12.90 17.41 17.08
C SER A 68 12.02 18.58 16.66
N PHE A 69 11.12 18.98 17.55
CA PHE A 69 10.22 20.10 17.34
C PHE A 69 10.44 21.17 18.40
N ASP A 70 10.82 22.36 17.98
CA ASP A 70 10.90 23.51 18.86
C ASP A 70 9.52 24.16 18.96
N LYS A 71 8.89 24.01 20.12
CA LYS A 71 7.55 24.56 20.39
C LYS A 71 7.50 26.08 20.36
N ALA A 72 8.63 26.74 20.66
CA ALA A 72 8.69 28.20 20.71
C ALA A 72 8.70 28.83 19.31
N SER A 73 9.47 28.25 18.39
CA SER A 73 9.56 28.74 17.01
C SER A 73 8.58 28.02 16.04
N GLY A 74 8.03 26.87 16.43
CA GLY A 74 7.22 26.04 15.56
C GLY A 74 8.02 25.35 14.45
N ILE A 75 9.35 25.20 14.62
CA ILE A 75 10.24 24.66 13.60
C ILE A 75 10.68 23.23 13.95
N TRP A 76 10.64 22.39 12.95
CA TRP A 76 11.22 21.05 12.97
C TRP A 76 12.70 21.10 12.60
N THR A 77 13.51 20.30 13.28
CA THR A 77 14.86 19.91 12.85
C THR A 77 14.88 18.43 12.58
N ILE A 78 15.34 18.03 11.39
CA ILE A 78 15.34 16.66 10.92
C ILE A 78 16.76 16.27 10.55
N THR A 79 17.25 15.16 11.10
CA THR A 79 18.54 14.56 10.77
C THR A 79 18.31 13.29 9.95
N ALA A 80 18.99 13.18 8.83
CA ALA A 80 18.90 12.03 7.94
C ALA A 80 20.31 11.57 7.52
N HIS A 81 20.47 10.27 7.31
CA HIS A 81 21.71 9.67 6.85
C HIS A 81 21.52 9.08 5.45
N LYS A 82 22.44 9.38 4.57
CA LYS A 82 22.56 8.71 3.28
C LYS A 82 23.27 7.37 3.40
N GLU A 83 23.10 6.51 2.41
CA GLU A 83 23.77 5.20 2.35
C GLU A 83 25.31 5.32 2.29
N ASP A 84 25.83 6.41 1.74
CA ASP A 84 27.27 6.72 1.71
C ASP A 84 27.83 7.27 3.03
N GLY A 85 26.98 7.42 4.06
CA GLY A 85 27.35 7.91 5.37
C GLY A 85 27.24 9.44 5.55
N GLU A 86 26.89 10.19 4.51
CA GLU A 86 26.66 11.64 4.63
C GLU A 86 25.46 11.91 5.56
N VAL A 87 25.66 12.84 6.49
CA VAL A 87 24.61 13.31 7.41
C VAL A 87 24.01 14.59 6.89
N LEU A 88 22.70 14.58 6.67
CA LEU A 88 21.95 15.74 6.24
C LEU A 88 21.12 16.29 7.40
N SER A 89 20.99 17.62 7.45
CA SER A 89 20.11 18.31 8.41
C SER A 89 19.17 19.23 7.65
N PHE A 90 17.88 19.17 8.00
CA PHE A 90 16.83 19.99 7.41
C PHE A 90 16.05 20.70 8.50
N THR A 91 15.54 21.88 8.17
CA THR A 91 14.54 22.58 8.99
C THR A 91 13.24 22.73 8.20
N ALA A 92 12.10 22.61 8.88
CA ALA A 92 10.80 22.71 8.23
C ALA A 92 9.74 23.25 9.19
N LYS A 93 8.72 23.91 8.63
CA LYS A 93 7.50 24.32 9.39
C LYS A 93 6.51 23.17 9.52
N HIS A 94 6.44 22.31 8.52
CA HIS A 94 5.55 21.15 8.49
C HIS A 94 6.34 19.91 8.12
N VAL A 95 5.97 18.78 8.71
CA VAL A 95 6.45 17.45 8.35
C VAL A 95 5.26 16.59 7.92
N ILE A 96 5.31 16.03 6.73
CA ILE A 96 4.35 15.04 6.25
C ILE A 96 5.06 13.69 6.20
N SER A 97 4.59 12.72 6.99
CA SER A 97 5.23 11.41 7.13
C SER A 97 4.36 10.28 6.63
N SER A 98 4.88 9.51 5.69
CA SER A 98 4.34 8.20 5.29
C SER A 98 5.16 7.02 5.86
N ALA A 99 6.19 7.32 6.65
CA ALA A 99 6.99 6.30 7.33
C ALA A 99 6.13 5.47 8.30
N PRO A 100 6.49 4.20 8.57
CA PRO A 100 5.80 3.41 9.58
C PRO A 100 5.75 4.18 10.90
N ILE A 101 4.54 4.35 11.46
CA ILE A 101 4.32 5.23 12.61
C ILE A 101 5.17 4.85 13.83
N ARG A 102 5.48 3.56 13.99
CA ARG A 102 6.39 3.07 15.04
C ARG A 102 7.80 3.65 14.85
N GLU A 103 8.36 3.56 13.65
CA GLU A 103 9.70 4.09 13.32
C GLU A 103 9.74 5.61 13.41
N LEU A 104 8.67 6.28 12.98
CA LEU A 104 8.55 7.73 13.12
C LEU A 104 8.62 8.15 14.59
N VAL A 105 7.84 7.52 15.47
CA VAL A 105 7.85 7.80 16.92
C VAL A 105 9.23 7.54 17.52
N HIS A 106 9.92 6.47 17.09
CA HIS A 106 11.29 6.20 17.52
C HIS A 106 12.34 7.18 16.99
N SER A 107 12.05 7.91 15.92
CA SER A 107 12.98 8.92 15.39
C SER A 107 13.00 10.24 16.17
N PHE A 108 12.04 10.48 17.06
CA PHE A 108 12.09 11.67 17.92
C PHE A 108 13.30 11.63 18.84
N THR A 109 14.02 12.75 18.95
CA THR A 109 15.14 12.91 19.90
C THR A 109 14.63 12.77 21.34
N GLU A 110 13.57 13.49 21.68
CA GLU A 110 12.82 13.30 22.93
C GLU A 110 11.58 12.47 22.62
N LYS A 111 11.53 11.26 23.17
CA LYS A 111 10.45 10.30 22.86
C LYS A 111 9.10 10.84 23.34
N PRO A 112 8.08 10.90 22.46
CA PRO A 112 6.73 11.28 22.88
C PRO A 112 6.13 10.23 23.84
N ALA A 113 5.16 10.66 24.65
CA ALA A 113 4.52 9.78 25.65
C ALA A 113 3.85 8.54 25.04
N CYS A 114 3.50 8.59 23.75
CA CYS A 114 2.89 7.48 23.02
C CYS A 114 3.86 6.38 22.56
N VAL A 115 5.16 6.46 22.89
CA VAL A 115 6.16 5.47 22.42
C VAL A 115 5.76 4.03 22.74
N ALA A 116 5.25 3.76 23.95
CA ALA A 116 4.82 2.43 24.36
C ALA A 116 3.62 1.90 23.53
N SER A 117 2.74 2.77 23.05
CA SER A 117 1.66 2.41 22.13
C SER A 117 2.19 2.14 20.72
N ALA A 118 3.18 2.91 20.27
CA ALA A 118 3.81 2.72 18.97
C ALA A 118 4.56 1.37 18.90
N GLU A 119 5.23 0.95 19.96
CA GLU A 119 5.95 -0.34 20.06
C GLU A 119 5.04 -1.55 19.91
N LYS A 120 3.76 -1.43 20.27
CA LYS A 120 2.78 -2.51 20.13
C LYS A 120 2.26 -2.69 18.71
N LEU A 121 2.46 -1.71 17.82
CA LEU A 121 2.03 -1.81 16.44
C LEU A 121 2.89 -2.80 15.67
N ARG A 122 2.23 -3.72 14.99
CA ARG A 122 2.85 -4.81 14.23
C ARG A 122 2.63 -4.61 12.74
N TYR A 123 3.55 -5.15 11.95
CA TYR A 123 3.48 -5.14 10.49
C TYR A 123 3.76 -6.54 9.97
N ARG A 124 3.13 -6.89 8.88
CA ARG A 124 3.44 -8.08 8.11
C ARG A 124 4.36 -7.72 6.97
N ASP A 125 5.37 -8.54 6.77
CA ASP A 125 6.32 -8.45 5.68
C ASP A 125 5.82 -9.27 4.48
N PHE A 126 6.48 -9.09 3.35
CA PHE A 126 6.00 -9.60 2.09
C PHE A 126 7.18 -9.95 1.18
N ILE A 127 7.11 -11.11 0.56
CA ILE A 127 8.08 -11.54 -0.44
C ILE A 127 7.35 -11.74 -1.76
N THR A 128 7.89 -11.17 -2.82
CA THR A 128 7.51 -11.51 -4.19
C THR A 128 8.65 -12.25 -4.84
N VAL A 129 8.40 -13.48 -5.28
CA VAL A 129 9.32 -14.22 -6.13
C VAL A 129 8.81 -14.09 -7.57
N ALA A 130 9.52 -13.32 -8.37
CA ALA A 130 9.23 -13.24 -9.80
C ALA A 130 9.89 -14.41 -10.52
N VAL A 131 9.13 -15.17 -11.31
CA VAL A 131 9.60 -16.31 -12.10
C VAL A 131 9.30 -16.05 -13.55
N VAL A 132 10.31 -16.12 -14.40
CA VAL A 132 10.18 -16.04 -15.86
C VAL A 132 9.90 -17.44 -16.39
N VAL A 133 8.82 -17.57 -17.14
CA VAL A 133 8.35 -18.84 -17.70
C VAL A 133 8.47 -18.78 -19.22
N ASP A 134 9.08 -19.81 -19.83
CA ASP A 134 9.21 -19.99 -21.29
C ASP A 134 7.88 -20.44 -21.93
N LYS A 135 6.84 -19.65 -21.68
CA LYS A 135 5.48 -19.88 -22.13
C LYS A 135 4.69 -18.57 -22.06
N PRO A 136 4.12 -18.09 -23.17
CA PRO A 136 3.50 -16.75 -23.17
C PRO A 136 2.13 -16.72 -22.46
N ASP A 137 1.32 -17.76 -22.65
CA ASP A 137 -0.07 -17.77 -22.25
C ASP A 137 -0.30 -18.80 -21.13
N LEU A 138 -0.35 -18.32 -19.87
CA LEU A 138 -0.58 -19.15 -18.69
C LEU A 138 -2.04 -19.05 -18.22
N PHE A 139 -2.52 -17.86 -17.96
CA PHE A 139 -3.91 -17.55 -17.62
C PHE A 139 -4.21 -16.07 -17.96
N PRO A 140 -5.48 -15.70 -18.24
CA PRO A 140 -5.83 -14.37 -18.71
C PRO A 140 -5.94 -13.32 -17.59
N ASP A 141 -6.13 -13.73 -16.35
CA ASP A 141 -6.33 -12.83 -15.22
C ASP A 141 -5.04 -12.10 -14.84
N ASN A 142 -5.17 -10.90 -14.29
CA ASN A 142 -4.04 -10.12 -13.81
C ASN A 142 -3.40 -10.73 -12.56
N TRP A 143 -4.23 -11.35 -11.70
CA TRP A 143 -3.79 -12.15 -10.55
C TRP A 143 -4.83 -13.19 -10.18
N ILE A 144 -4.38 -14.23 -9.50
CA ILE A 144 -5.22 -15.28 -8.93
C ILE A 144 -4.84 -15.52 -7.46
N TYR A 145 -5.83 -15.82 -6.63
CA TYR A 145 -5.62 -16.26 -5.25
C TYR A 145 -5.46 -17.78 -5.22
N ILE A 146 -4.52 -18.27 -4.43
CA ILE A 146 -4.22 -19.69 -4.29
C ILE A 146 -4.75 -20.18 -2.96
N HIS A 147 -5.64 -21.16 -3.01
CA HIS A 147 -6.25 -21.79 -1.83
C HIS A 147 -5.81 -23.26 -1.67
N GLU A 148 -4.81 -23.69 -2.44
CA GLU A 148 -4.25 -25.04 -2.38
C GLU A 148 -3.38 -25.20 -1.12
N PRO A 149 -3.76 -26.10 -0.17
CA PRO A 149 -3.07 -26.19 1.12
C PRO A 149 -1.67 -26.80 1.04
N SER A 150 -1.30 -27.42 -0.08
CA SER A 150 0.03 -28.03 -0.29
C SER A 150 1.11 -27.01 -0.67
N VAL A 151 0.74 -25.75 -0.93
CA VAL A 151 1.65 -24.65 -1.28
C VAL A 151 1.58 -23.50 -0.28
N LYS A 152 2.61 -22.66 -0.24
CA LYS A 152 2.71 -21.49 0.64
C LYS A 152 2.35 -20.19 -0.07
N VAL A 153 2.40 -20.18 -1.41
CA VAL A 153 2.03 -19.00 -2.20
C VAL A 153 0.56 -18.65 -1.97
N GLY A 154 0.28 -17.40 -1.62
CA GLY A 154 -1.09 -16.94 -1.37
C GLY A 154 -1.76 -16.28 -2.57
N ARG A 155 -0.97 -15.66 -3.46
CA ARG A 155 -1.46 -14.98 -4.66
C ARG A 155 -0.38 -15.03 -5.74
N ILE A 156 -0.81 -15.13 -7.01
CA ILE A 156 0.10 -15.06 -8.14
C ILE A 156 -0.35 -13.94 -9.06
N GLN A 157 0.57 -13.02 -9.35
CA GLN A 157 0.44 -11.96 -10.35
C GLN A 157 0.88 -12.49 -11.71
N ASN A 158 0.14 -12.14 -12.77
CA ASN A 158 0.59 -12.36 -14.15
C ASN A 158 0.98 -11.00 -14.74
N PHE A 159 2.27 -10.67 -14.72
CA PHE A 159 2.75 -9.36 -15.18
C PHE A 159 2.48 -9.10 -16.66
N ARG A 160 2.45 -10.14 -17.48
CA ARG A 160 2.10 -10.03 -18.90
C ARG A 160 0.65 -9.61 -19.10
N SER A 161 -0.28 -10.11 -18.28
CA SER A 161 -1.69 -9.71 -18.34
C SER A 161 -1.95 -8.28 -17.89
N TRP A 162 -1.12 -7.76 -16.98
CA TRP A 162 -1.14 -6.34 -16.62
C TRP A 162 -0.74 -5.45 -17.80
N SER A 163 0.35 -5.80 -18.48
CA SER A 163 0.81 -5.17 -19.71
C SER A 163 1.81 -6.07 -20.43
N PRO A 164 1.69 -6.25 -21.75
CA PRO A 164 2.68 -7.01 -22.53
C PRO A 164 4.12 -6.46 -22.41
N GLU A 165 4.29 -5.17 -22.13
CA GLU A 165 5.61 -4.53 -21.97
C GLU A 165 6.26 -4.79 -20.59
N MET A 166 5.57 -5.49 -19.68
CA MET A 166 6.12 -5.93 -18.39
C MET A 166 6.99 -7.18 -18.49
N VAL A 167 7.04 -7.82 -19.66
CA VAL A 167 7.88 -8.98 -19.93
C VAL A 167 8.91 -8.66 -21.02
N PRO A 168 10.09 -9.34 -21.04
CA PRO A 168 11.19 -8.99 -21.94
C PRO A 168 10.88 -9.27 -23.43
N ASN A 169 10.00 -10.21 -23.72
CA ASN A 169 9.54 -10.50 -25.08
C ASN A 169 8.19 -11.25 -25.08
N GLU A 170 7.57 -11.34 -26.23
CA GLU A 170 6.23 -11.92 -26.41
C GLU A 170 6.14 -13.45 -26.19
N LYS A 171 7.26 -14.16 -26.19
CA LYS A 171 7.30 -15.63 -25.99
C LYS A 171 7.34 -16.02 -24.51
N LEU A 172 7.56 -15.07 -23.63
CA LEU A 172 7.73 -15.30 -22.21
C LEU A 172 6.53 -14.78 -21.42
N ALA A 173 6.29 -15.39 -20.27
CA ALA A 173 5.50 -14.81 -19.19
C ALA A 173 6.39 -14.52 -17.97
N CYS A 174 5.94 -13.66 -17.08
CA CYS A 174 6.54 -13.47 -15.78
C CYS A 174 5.45 -13.51 -14.72
N LEU A 175 5.59 -14.41 -13.77
CA LEU A 175 4.68 -14.60 -12.65
C LEU A 175 5.30 -14.06 -11.37
N GLY A 176 4.56 -13.28 -10.60
CA GLY A 176 4.96 -12.82 -9.28
C GLY A 176 4.25 -13.64 -8.20
N LEU A 177 4.95 -14.57 -7.58
CA LEU A 177 4.43 -15.37 -6.48
C LEU A 177 4.58 -14.61 -5.16
N GLU A 178 3.48 -14.43 -4.45
CA GLU A 178 3.40 -13.60 -3.26
C GLU A 178 3.30 -14.46 -2.00
N TYR A 179 4.26 -14.22 -1.09
CA TYR A 179 4.36 -14.91 0.20
C TYR A 179 4.22 -13.93 1.34
N PHE A 180 3.29 -14.19 2.24
CA PHE A 180 3.11 -13.41 3.46
C PHE A 180 3.98 -13.99 4.57
N CYS A 181 4.80 -13.16 5.18
CA CYS A 181 5.79 -13.58 6.17
C CYS A 181 5.98 -12.52 7.26
N PHE A 182 6.84 -12.82 8.22
CA PHE A 182 7.35 -11.87 9.19
C PHE A 182 8.87 -11.86 9.14
N GLU A 183 9.48 -10.70 9.41
CA GLU A 183 10.92 -10.58 9.53
C GLU A 183 11.45 -11.59 10.55
N GLY A 184 12.38 -12.46 10.14
CA GLY A 184 12.97 -13.50 10.97
C GLY A 184 12.30 -14.88 10.89
N ASP A 185 11.17 -15.04 10.17
CA ASP A 185 10.61 -16.37 9.92
C ASP A 185 11.40 -17.14 8.83
N GLY A 186 11.05 -18.44 8.65
CA GLY A 186 11.79 -19.32 7.75
C GLY A 186 11.68 -18.95 6.26
N LEU A 187 10.61 -18.24 5.83
CA LEU A 187 10.52 -17.70 4.47
C LEU A 187 11.38 -16.45 4.32
N TRP A 188 11.33 -15.55 5.32
CA TRP A 188 12.09 -14.31 5.28
C TRP A 188 13.60 -14.53 5.25
N THR A 189 14.10 -15.53 5.99
CA THR A 189 15.52 -15.84 6.13
C THR A 189 16.06 -16.80 5.08
N ALA A 190 15.19 -17.41 4.27
CA ALA A 190 15.61 -18.27 3.16
C ALA A 190 16.40 -17.49 2.11
N SER A 191 17.36 -18.16 1.45
CA SER A 191 18.13 -17.54 0.36
C SER A 191 17.25 -17.28 -0.86
N ASP A 192 17.71 -16.44 -1.78
CA ASP A 192 16.99 -16.15 -3.01
C ASP A 192 16.84 -17.41 -3.87
N GLU A 193 17.88 -18.25 -3.92
CA GLU A 193 17.89 -19.53 -4.63
C GLU A 193 16.86 -20.49 -4.06
N GLU A 194 16.78 -20.59 -2.73
CA GLU A 194 15.78 -21.45 -2.06
C GLU A 194 14.35 -20.98 -2.32
N LEU A 195 14.10 -19.67 -2.33
CA LEU A 195 12.79 -19.09 -2.61
C LEU A 195 12.41 -19.27 -4.09
N ILE A 196 13.35 -19.12 -5.02
CA ILE A 196 13.11 -19.36 -6.44
C ILE A 196 12.82 -20.85 -6.68
N ALA A 197 13.58 -21.75 -6.06
CA ALA A 197 13.32 -23.18 -6.15
C ALA A 197 11.96 -23.57 -5.56
N LEU A 198 11.58 -23.00 -4.42
CA LEU A 198 10.25 -23.16 -3.84
C LEU A 198 9.15 -22.70 -4.82
N ALA A 199 9.30 -21.51 -5.39
CA ALA A 199 8.33 -20.94 -6.32
C ALA A 199 8.14 -21.79 -7.57
N LYS A 200 9.23 -22.30 -8.19
CA LYS A 200 9.19 -23.23 -9.34
C LYS A 200 8.43 -24.51 -8.99
N LYS A 201 8.75 -25.11 -7.86
CA LYS A 201 8.09 -26.31 -7.36
C LYS A 201 6.59 -26.08 -7.12
N GLU A 202 6.21 -24.96 -6.52
CA GLU A 202 4.81 -24.64 -6.28
C GLU A 202 4.02 -24.37 -7.56
N LEU A 203 4.63 -23.72 -8.57
CA LEU A 203 4.04 -23.58 -9.90
C LEU A 203 3.76 -24.95 -10.54
N ALA A 204 4.65 -25.92 -10.35
CA ALA A 204 4.44 -27.29 -10.86
C ALA A 204 3.32 -28.02 -10.10
N ILE A 205 3.26 -27.89 -8.77
CA ILE A 205 2.20 -28.49 -7.94
C ILE A 205 0.82 -27.99 -8.35
N ILE A 206 0.66 -26.68 -8.57
CA ILE A 206 -0.64 -26.09 -8.97
C ILE A 206 -0.92 -26.20 -10.48
N GLY A 207 0.02 -26.76 -11.27
CA GLY A 207 -0.16 -27.04 -12.69
C GLY A 207 -0.09 -25.83 -13.62
N LEU A 208 0.52 -24.72 -13.20
CA LEU A 208 0.69 -23.53 -14.05
C LEU A 208 1.92 -23.60 -14.95
N ALA A 209 3.02 -24.15 -14.47
CA ALA A 209 4.24 -24.38 -15.25
C ALA A 209 5.03 -25.55 -14.67
N THR A 210 5.79 -26.26 -15.50
CA THR A 210 6.78 -27.23 -15.01
C THR A 210 8.04 -26.50 -14.52
N GLU A 211 8.85 -27.15 -13.70
CA GLU A 211 10.09 -26.55 -13.21
C GLU A 211 11.07 -26.20 -14.36
N ASP A 212 11.10 -27.03 -15.42
CA ASP A 212 11.95 -26.82 -16.60
C ASP A 212 11.48 -25.64 -17.47
N GLU A 213 10.19 -25.31 -17.47
CA GLU A 213 9.66 -24.12 -18.14
C GLU A 213 10.05 -22.82 -17.41
N CYS A 214 10.47 -22.91 -16.14
CA CYS A 214 10.85 -21.76 -15.32
C CYS A 214 12.35 -21.45 -15.52
N ILE A 215 12.65 -20.50 -16.41
CA ILE A 215 14.01 -20.25 -16.93
C ILE A 215 14.83 -19.24 -16.12
N ASP A 216 14.18 -18.34 -15.36
CA ASP A 216 14.84 -17.32 -14.57
C ASP A 216 13.96 -16.89 -13.38
N GLY A 217 14.53 -16.19 -12.41
CA GLY A 217 13.77 -15.66 -11.27
C GLY A 217 14.55 -14.65 -10.45
N CYS A 218 13.81 -13.81 -9.71
CA CYS A 218 14.38 -12.91 -8.72
C CYS A 218 13.46 -12.78 -7.51
N VAL A 219 14.01 -12.34 -6.39
CA VAL A 219 13.32 -12.19 -5.12
C VAL A 219 13.31 -10.73 -4.67
N VAL A 220 12.14 -10.23 -4.33
CA VAL A 220 11.97 -8.90 -3.75
C VAL A 220 11.35 -9.04 -2.36
N ARG A 221 12.05 -8.58 -1.34
CA ARG A 221 11.56 -8.55 0.05
C ARG A 221 11.08 -7.14 0.41
N GLN A 222 9.84 -7.02 0.81
CA GLN A 222 9.22 -5.76 1.25
C GLN A 222 8.92 -5.83 2.74
N LYS A 223 9.69 -5.10 3.55
CA LYS A 223 9.40 -4.93 4.98
C LYS A 223 8.16 -4.08 5.18
N LYS A 224 7.37 -4.43 6.20
CA LYS A 224 6.21 -3.66 6.67
C LYS A 224 5.21 -3.34 5.55
N ALA A 225 4.92 -4.35 4.72
CA ALA A 225 4.00 -4.20 3.60
C ALA A 225 2.56 -3.94 4.06
N TYR A 226 2.16 -4.53 5.18
CA TYR A 226 0.80 -4.40 5.71
C TYR A 226 0.80 -4.11 7.22
N PRO A 227 -0.03 -3.17 7.71
CA PRO A 227 -0.33 -3.05 9.12
C PRO A 227 -1.08 -4.31 9.59
N VAL A 228 -0.78 -4.78 10.80
CA VAL A 228 -1.50 -5.90 11.43
C VAL A 228 -2.58 -5.33 12.34
N TYR A 229 -3.80 -5.80 12.16
CA TYR A 229 -4.96 -5.42 12.95
C TYR A 229 -5.21 -6.49 14.02
N ASP A 230 -4.55 -6.34 15.15
CA ASP A 230 -4.80 -7.14 16.35
C ASP A 230 -5.80 -6.42 17.29
N ASP A 231 -6.22 -7.10 18.36
CA ASP A 231 -7.26 -6.57 19.26
C ASP A 231 -6.91 -5.22 19.90
N GLY A 232 -5.63 -4.85 19.97
CA GLY A 232 -5.15 -3.62 20.59
C GLY A 232 -4.85 -2.48 19.63
N TYR A 233 -4.81 -2.73 18.32
CA TYR A 233 -4.26 -1.77 17.36
C TYR A 233 -5.02 -0.45 17.33
N LYS A 234 -6.36 -0.48 17.37
CA LYS A 234 -7.21 0.73 17.31
C LYS A 234 -6.89 1.69 18.47
N GLN A 235 -6.85 1.14 19.69
CA GLN A 235 -6.53 1.92 20.89
C GLN A 235 -5.11 2.50 20.83
N ASN A 236 -4.14 1.72 20.34
CA ASN A 236 -2.77 2.18 20.21
C ASN A 236 -2.65 3.30 19.15
N VAL A 237 -3.27 3.14 17.98
CA VAL A 237 -3.30 4.18 16.93
C VAL A 237 -3.96 5.46 17.43
N GLU A 238 -5.09 5.35 18.13
CA GLU A 238 -5.81 6.52 18.66
C GLU A 238 -4.99 7.26 19.72
N THR A 239 -4.32 6.53 20.62
CA THR A 239 -3.40 7.11 21.61
C THR A 239 -2.27 7.87 20.94
N ILE A 240 -1.66 7.31 19.91
CA ILE A 240 -0.57 7.96 19.15
C ILE A 240 -1.10 9.20 18.43
N ARG A 241 -2.24 9.07 17.75
CA ARG A 241 -2.88 10.16 17.02
C ARG A 241 -3.19 11.35 17.94
N ALA A 242 -3.81 11.10 19.09
CA ALA A 242 -4.16 12.13 20.06
C ALA A 242 -2.93 12.84 20.60
N GLU A 243 -1.91 12.10 21.01
CA GLU A 243 -0.64 12.64 21.53
C GLU A 243 0.08 13.50 20.49
N LEU A 244 0.23 12.98 19.26
CA LEU A 244 0.93 13.71 18.20
C LEU A 244 0.15 14.96 17.75
N ALA A 245 -1.18 14.90 17.69
CA ALA A 245 -1.99 16.07 17.37
C ALA A 245 -1.90 17.17 18.43
N ALA A 246 -1.86 16.81 19.72
CA ALA A 246 -1.79 17.76 20.82
C ALA A 246 -0.42 18.44 20.95
N ASN A 247 0.67 17.70 20.75
CA ASN A 247 2.03 18.18 21.02
C ASN A 247 2.82 18.57 19.78
N TYR A 248 2.42 18.10 18.58
CA TYR A 248 3.12 18.29 17.32
C TYR A 248 2.16 18.64 16.17
N PRO A 249 1.44 19.77 16.25
CA PRO A 249 0.30 20.10 15.36
C PRO A 249 0.68 20.26 13.88
N THR A 250 1.97 20.41 13.58
CA THR A 250 2.49 20.50 12.21
C THR A 250 3.15 19.21 11.71
N LEU A 251 2.97 18.10 12.45
CA LEU A 251 3.29 16.74 12.00
C LEU A 251 2.04 16.07 11.44
N HIS A 252 2.10 15.65 10.20
CA HIS A 252 0.98 15.06 9.49
C HIS A 252 1.29 13.61 9.12
N LEU A 253 0.47 12.67 9.57
CA LEU A 253 0.58 11.25 9.26
C LEU A 253 -0.26 10.94 8.02
N VAL A 254 0.33 10.32 7.00
CA VAL A 254 -0.36 10.00 5.74
C VAL A 254 -0.03 8.59 5.25
N GLY A 255 -0.84 8.08 4.35
CA GLY A 255 -0.58 6.81 3.67
C GLY A 255 -0.85 5.57 4.53
N ARG A 256 -0.41 4.41 4.03
CA ARG A 256 -0.66 3.13 4.68
C ARG A 256 0.08 3.01 6.02
N ASN A 257 1.38 3.15 5.99
CA ASN A 257 2.22 2.90 7.16
C ASN A 257 2.25 4.08 8.14
N GLY A 258 2.18 5.32 7.64
CA GLY A 258 2.13 6.51 8.48
C GLY A 258 0.85 6.63 9.30
N MET A 259 -0.25 6.06 8.80
CA MET A 259 -1.53 6.03 9.51
C MET A 259 -1.83 4.68 10.16
N HIS A 260 -0.99 3.66 9.97
CA HIS A 260 -1.26 2.28 10.33
C HIS A 260 -2.65 1.81 9.86
N LYS A 261 -2.99 2.17 8.61
CA LYS A 261 -4.30 1.92 7.98
C LYS A 261 -4.10 1.24 6.63
N TYR A 262 -4.95 0.25 6.31
CA TYR A 262 -4.86 -0.50 5.05
C TYR A 262 -5.29 0.36 3.86
N ASN A 263 -4.48 1.34 3.53
CA ASN A 263 -4.66 2.22 2.39
C ASN A 263 -4.01 1.63 1.15
N ASN A 264 -4.76 1.52 0.05
CA ASN A 264 -4.20 1.28 -1.27
C ASN A 264 -3.50 2.54 -1.79
N GLN A 265 -2.88 2.48 -2.95
CA GLN A 265 -2.07 3.56 -3.50
C GLN A 265 -2.86 4.85 -3.70
N ASP A 266 -4.08 4.76 -4.22
CA ASP A 266 -5.04 5.85 -4.41
C ASP A 266 -5.41 6.53 -3.08
N HIS A 267 -5.73 5.75 -2.06
CA HIS A 267 -6.03 6.25 -0.71
C HIS A 267 -4.81 6.93 -0.10
N ALA A 268 -3.61 6.36 -0.24
CA ALA A 268 -2.37 6.95 0.25
C ALA A 268 -2.08 8.31 -0.42
N MET A 269 -2.27 8.41 -1.74
CA MET A 269 -2.19 9.68 -2.47
C MET A 269 -3.24 10.67 -1.99
N MET A 270 -4.49 10.24 -1.81
CA MET A 270 -5.58 11.10 -1.36
C MET A 270 -5.29 11.69 0.01
N THR A 271 -4.84 10.89 0.99
CA THR A 271 -4.48 11.41 2.32
C THR A 271 -3.40 12.49 2.23
N SER A 272 -2.40 12.32 1.37
CA SER A 272 -1.33 13.31 1.17
C SER A 272 -1.86 14.60 0.51
N MET A 273 -2.67 14.48 -0.53
CA MET A 273 -3.25 15.64 -1.24
C MET A 273 -4.17 16.46 -0.34
N LEU A 274 -5.02 15.81 0.47
CA LEU A 274 -5.91 16.50 1.40
C LEU A 274 -5.14 17.15 2.55
N THR A 275 -4.07 16.51 3.03
CA THR A 275 -3.16 17.12 4.02
C THR A 275 -2.56 18.42 3.49
N VAL A 276 -2.05 18.44 2.25
CA VAL A 276 -1.52 19.66 1.63
C VAL A 276 -2.59 20.72 1.50
N LYS A 277 -3.83 20.37 1.14
CA LYS A 277 -4.94 21.34 1.09
C LYS A 277 -5.24 21.95 2.46
N ASN A 278 -5.22 21.15 3.53
CA ASN A 278 -5.38 21.65 4.89
C ASN A 278 -4.23 22.63 5.28
N ILE A 279 -2.98 22.26 5.00
CA ILE A 279 -1.81 23.09 5.28
C ILE A 279 -1.90 24.44 4.55
N VAL A 280 -2.23 24.43 3.26
CA VAL A 280 -2.34 25.64 2.43
C VAL A 280 -3.50 26.54 2.90
N ALA A 281 -4.60 25.95 3.34
CA ALA A 281 -5.73 26.70 3.89
C ALA A 281 -5.47 27.27 5.30
N GLY A 282 -4.49 26.73 6.03
CA GLY A 282 -4.24 27.08 7.43
C GLY A 282 -5.30 26.55 8.41
N GLU A 283 -6.19 25.66 7.93
CA GLU A 283 -7.26 25.05 8.72
C GLU A 283 -7.56 23.64 8.26
N MET A 284 -8.25 22.85 9.08
CA MET A 284 -8.66 21.48 8.74
C MET A 284 -9.92 21.50 7.86
N LEU A 285 -9.75 21.56 6.54
CA LEU A 285 -10.84 21.45 5.56
C LEU A 285 -11.37 20.01 5.44
N TYR A 286 -10.50 19.01 5.63
CA TYR A 286 -10.79 17.60 5.48
C TYR A 286 -10.17 16.80 6.62
N ASP A 287 -10.93 15.93 7.26
CA ASP A 287 -10.36 14.90 8.13
C ASP A 287 -9.85 13.75 7.26
N ILE A 288 -8.54 13.64 7.13
CA ILE A 288 -7.88 12.62 6.29
C ILE A 288 -8.04 11.21 6.84
N TRP A 289 -8.39 11.04 8.11
CA TRP A 289 -8.62 9.75 8.71
C TRP A 289 -9.91 9.08 8.22
N ASN A 290 -10.82 9.86 7.63
CA ASN A 290 -12.04 9.38 6.98
C ASN A 290 -11.82 8.95 5.52
N VAL A 291 -10.60 9.00 5.00
CA VAL A 291 -10.26 8.38 3.72
C VAL A 291 -10.24 6.87 3.92
N ASN A 292 -10.95 6.13 3.04
CA ASN A 292 -11.01 4.66 3.07
C ASN A 292 -11.57 4.09 4.39
N GLU A 293 -12.65 4.66 4.91
CA GLU A 293 -13.39 4.09 6.06
C GLU A 293 -13.97 2.71 5.75
N ASP A 294 -14.30 2.46 4.48
CA ASP A 294 -14.88 1.18 4.02
C ASP A 294 -13.90 -0.01 4.06
N ALA A 295 -12.59 0.21 4.13
CA ALA A 295 -11.61 -0.88 4.06
C ALA A 295 -11.58 -1.72 5.34
N GLU A 296 -11.84 -1.13 6.50
CA GLU A 296 -11.96 -1.88 7.77
C GLU A 296 -13.16 -2.85 7.73
N TYR A 297 -14.13 -2.55 6.90
CA TYR A 297 -15.36 -3.29 6.73
C TYR A 297 -15.20 -4.59 5.93
N HIS A 298 -14.32 -4.61 4.94
CA HIS A 298 -14.11 -5.80 4.10
C HIS A 298 -13.37 -6.94 4.82
N GLU A 299 -12.62 -6.65 5.88
CA GLU A 299 -11.87 -7.65 6.64
C GLU A 299 -12.62 -8.17 7.87
N SER A 300 -13.58 -7.43 8.41
CA SER A 300 -14.32 -7.84 9.62
C SER A 300 -15.51 -8.79 9.38
N GLY A 301 -15.86 -9.08 8.13
CA GLY A 301 -16.72 -10.20 7.73
C GLY A 301 -18.15 -10.25 8.28
N ASP A 302 -18.59 -9.27 9.07
CA ASP A 302 -19.94 -9.35 9.68
C ASP A 302 -20.63 -7.98 9.84
N SER A 303 -21.89 -7.94 9.53
CA SER A 303 -22.95 -7.03 10.02
C SER A 303 -23.11 -5.61 9.47
N GLY A 304 -22.38 -5.12 8.51
CA GLY A 304 -22.54 -3.73 8.06
C GLY A 304 -22.89 -3.54 6.57
N ALA A 305 -23.35 -4.57 5.85
CA ALA A 305 -23.67 -4.47 4.41
C ALA A 305 -24.65 -3.33 4.07
N GLU A 306 -25.53 -2.96 4.99
CA GLU A 306 -26.48 -1.85 4.80
C GLU A 306 -25.84 -0.46 5.02
N GLU A 307 -24.82 -0.35 5.87
CA GLU A 307 -24.16 0.93 6.15
C GLU A 307 -23.06 1.25 5.12
N ALA A 308 -22.35 0.25 4.62
CA ALA A 308 -21.36 0.38 3.55
C ALA A 308 -21.99 0.82 2.22
N LEU A 309 -23.25 0.49 1.97
CA LEU A 309 -24.01 0.94 0.80
C LEU A 309 -24.30 2.45 0.80
N LYS A 310 -24.13 3.14 1.93
CA LYS A 310 -24.38 4.58 2.07
C LYS A 310 -23.14 5.45 1.86
N SER A 311 -21.93 4.89 1.86
CA SER A 311 -20.68 5.66 1.74
C SER A 311 -20.04 5.50 0.36
N VAL A 312 -20.51 6.25 -0.61
CA VAL A 312 -20.01 6.27 -2.00
C VAL A 312 -18.90 7.32 -2.18
N ARG A 313 -18.14 7.72 -1.15
CA ARG A 313 -17.16 8.80 -1.31
C ARG A 313 -15.75 8.37 -0.93
N MET A 314 -14.87 8.28 -1.92
CA MET A 314 -13.43 8.14 -1.75
C MET A 314 -12.79 9.38 -1.09
N VAL A 315 -13.46 10.53 -1.14
CA VAL A 315 -13.02 11.80 -0.55
C VAL A 315 -13.97 12.19 0.58
N PRO A 316 -13.47 12.42 1.80
CA PRO A 316 -14.29 12.86 2.93
C PRO A 316 -14.94 14.21 2.63
N ARG A 317 -16.09 14.49 3.25
CA ARG A 317 -16.74 15.80 3.16
C ARG A 317 -15.84 16.87 3.79
N ARG A 318 -15.98 18.08 3.29
CA ARG A 318 -15.32 19.25 3.89
C ARG A 318 -15.84 19.45 5.31
N VAL A 319 -14.95 19.66 6.27
CA VAL A 319 -15.33 19.96 7.65
C VAL A 319 -16.10 21.29 7.68
N GLY A 320 -17.23 21.34 8.40
CA GLY A 320 -18.04 22.56 8.55
C GLY A 320 -19.07 22.85 7.46
N THR A 321 -19.22 22.01 6.42
CA THR A 321 -20.38 22.10 5.51
C THR A 321 -21.56 21.28 6.07
N ALA A 322 -22.65 21.96 6.41
CA ALA A 322 -23.91 21.29 6.73
C ALA A 322 -24.36 20.38 5.56
N ALA A 323 -25.06 19.29 5.87
CA ALA A 323 -25.57 18.31 4.91
C ALA A 323 -26.59 18.90 3.95
#